data_bf3f81bb9776a32ea4e77b9d373fc5de
#
_entry.id   bf3f81bb9776a32ea4e77b9d373fc5de
#
_cell.length_a   1.000
_cell.length_b   1.000
_cell.length_c   1.000
_cell.angle_alpha   90.00
_cell.angle_beta   90.00
_cell.angle_gamma   90.00
#
_symmetry.space_group_name_H-M   'P 1'
#
loop_
_entity.id
_entity.type
_entity.pdbx_description
1 polymer ?
#
loop_
_entity_poly.entity_id
_entity_poly.type
_entity_poly.pdbx_seq_one_letter_code
_entity_poly.pdbx_strand_id
1 'polypeptide(L)'
;LSFCLDNQALYDICQRTLRTESPRYDDLNMLISYAMSGCSTTLRFPGQLNSDLRKLGVNMIPFPRLHFFTCGYAPLVASSLQSYQALNVPQLVQQGFSPHNNMAAIDPRSGKYLTVAAIFRGKVSSEEVESEMHKVQLKSTGGFVEWIPQNVLTSLCNVPPPKLKLSATFIGNTTSIQELFKRTHSQFGAM
;
A
#
# COMPACT_ATOMS: atom_id res chain seq x y z
N LEU A 1 -6.49 14.46 -0.06
CA LEU A 1 -5.86 13.14 -0.30
C LEU A 1 -5.29 13.11 -1.70
N SER A 2 -3.98 12.87 -1.83
CA SER A 2 -3.30 12.72 -3.12
C SER A 2 -2.53 11.40 -3.11
N PHE A 3 -2.88 10.50 -4.03
CA PHE A 3 -2.16 9.25 -4.19
C PHE A 3 -1.09 9.41 -5.27
N CYS A 4 0.15 9.09 -4.93
CA CYS A 4 1.28 9.17 -5.84
C CYS A 4 1.59 7.77 -6.38
N LEU A 5 1.45 7.63 -7.69
CA LEU A 5 1.80 6.42 -8.42
C LEU A 5 2.87 6.79 -9.46
N ASP A 6 3.91 5.98 -9.55
CA ASP A 6 5.05 6.24 -10.44
C ASP A 6 5.15 5.11 -11.47
N ASN A 7 5.15 5.49 -12.75
CA ASN A 7 5.28 4.53 -13.84
C ASN A 7 6.55 3.68 -13.72
N GLN A 8 7.66 4.26 -13.26
CA GLN A 8 8.91 3.50 -13.07
C GLN A 8 8.74 2.37 -12.07
N ALA A 9 8.08 2.63 -10.93
CA ALA A 9 7.79 1.60 -9.93
C ALA A 9 6.90 0.50 -10.51
N LEU A 10 5.90 0.88 -11.31
CA LEU A 10 4.99 -0.08 -11.95
C LEU A 10 5.71 -0.97 -12.96
N TYR A 11 6.63 -0.41 -13.77
CA TYR A 11 7.48 -1.19 -14.67
C TYR A 11 8.36 -2.17 -13.89
N ASP A 12 8.99 -1.73 -12.82
CA ASP A 12 9.82 -2.58 -11.97
C ASP A 12 9.02 -3.72 -11.34
N ILE A 13 7.79 -3.47 -10.90
CA ILE A 13 6.87 -4.50 -10.40
C ILE A 13 6.54 -5.51 -11.50
N CYS A 14 6.19 -5.06 -12.70
CA CYS A 14 5.87 -5.94 -13.82
C CYS A 14 7.04 -6.85 -14.19
N GLN A 15 8.25 -6.32 -14.25
CA GLN A 15 9.44 -7.08 -14.62
C GLN A 15 9.88 -8.03 -13.51
N ARG A 16 10.01 -7.55 -12.27
CA ARG A 16 10.60 -8.31 -11.16
C ARG A 16 9.60 -9.26 -10.51
N THR A 17 8.38 -8.80 -10.26
CA THR A 17 7.39 -9.54 -9.49
C THR A 17 6.48 -10.36 -10.40
N LEU A 18 5.96 -9.78 -11.47
CA LEU A 18 5.08 -10.45 -12.41
C LEU A 18 5.83 -11.19 -13.51
N ARG A 19 7.14 -10.98 -13.65
CA ARG A 19 8.04 -11.61 -14.64
C ARG A 19 7.55 -11.46 -16.08
N THR A 20 7.00 -10.29 -16.40
CA THR A 20 6.57 -9.93 -17.75
C THR A 20 7.77 -9.40 -18.51
N GLU A 21 8.18 -10.07 -19.61
CA GLU A 21 9.37 -9.68 -20.38
C GLU A 21 9.25 -8.32 -21.04
N SER A 22 8.05 -7.96 -21.51
CA SER A 22 7.76 -6.70 -22.16
C SER A 22 6.46 -6.10 -21.62
N PRO A 23 6.50 -5.36 -20.48
CA PRO A 23 5.33 -4.74 -19.90
C PRO A 23 4.71 -3.70 -20.85
N ARG A 24 3.40 -3.77 -21.03
CA ARG A 24 2.61 -2.80 -21.79
C ARG A 24 1.86 -1.87 -20.83
N TYR A 25 1.34 -0.78 -21.35
CA TYR A 25 0.50 0.12 -20.56
C TYR A 25 -0.73 -0.56 -19.95
N ASP A 26 -1.27 -1.58 -20.60
CA ASP A 26 -2.39 -2.36 -20.06
C ASP A 26 -2.01 -3.09 -18.77
N ASP A 27 -0.77 -3.61 -18.68
CA ASP A 27 -0.27 -4.27 -17.49
C ASP A 27 -0.09 -3.27 -16.34
N LEU A 28 0.41 -2.06 -16.65
CA LEU A 28 0.52 -0.98 -15.68
C LEU A 28 -0.85 -0.52 -15.19
N ASN A 29 -1.81 -0.35 -16.10
CA ASN A 29 -3.17 0.04 -15.78
C ASN A 29 -3.88 -1.01 -14.91
N MET A 30 -3.57 -2.29 -15.10
CA MET A 30 -4.06 -3.36 -14.22
C MET A 30 -3.56 -3.19 -12.78
N LEU A 31 -2.29 -2.88 -12.58
CA LEU A 31 -1.73 -2.63 -11.25
C LEU A 31 -2.36 -1.39 -10.59
N ILE A 32 -2.52 -0.32 -11.35
CA ILE A 32 -3.22 0.90 -10.88
C ILE A 32 -4.66 0.56 -10.47
N SER A 33 -5.35 -0.26 -11.27
CA SER A 33 -6.71 -0.70 -10.96
C SER A 33 -6.78 -1.49 -9.66
N TYR A 34 -5.79 -2.33 -9.36
CA TYR A 34 -5.73 -3.04 -8.07
C TYR A 34 -5.56 -2.07 -6.90
N ALA A 35 -4.67 -1.07 -7.02
CA ALA A 35 -4.50 -0.06 -5.99
C ALA A 35 -5.77 0.76 -5.77
N MET A 36 -6.36 1.27 -6.85
CA MET A 36 -7.60 2.07 -6.77
C MET A 36 -8.77 1.27 -6.20
N SER A 37 -8.92 0.02 -6.64
CA SER A 37 -9.94 -0.89 -6.10
C SER A 37 -9.72 -1.18 -4.61
N GLY A 38 -8.47 -1.34 -4.19
CA GLY A 38 -8.12 -1.54 -2.79
C GLY A 38 -8.40 -0.32 -1.93
N CYS A 39 -7.94 0.86 -2.35
CA CYS A 39 -8.16 2.11 -1.62
C CYS A 39 -9.65 2.49 -1.49
N SER A 40 -10.45 2.19 -2.52
CA SER A 40 -11.90 2.48 -2.53
C SER A 40 -12.76 1.39 -1.88
N THR A 41 -12.17 0.31 -1.38
CA THR A 41 -12.90 -0.83 -0.81
C THR A 41 -13.81 -0.40 0.33
N THR A 42 -13.33 0.46 1.21
CA THR A 42 -14.08 0.95 2.37
C THR A 42 -15.32 1.77 2.01
N LEU A 43 -15.34 2.35 0.81
CA LEU A 43 -16.48 3.09 0.27
C LEU A 43 -17.51 2.19 -0.40
N ARG A 44 -17.03 1.15 -1.07
CA ARG A 44 -17.87 0.29 -1.91
C ARG A 44 -18.55 -0.84 -1.15
N PHE A 45 -17.92 -1.29 -0.06
CA PHE A 45 -18.41 -2.41 0.75
C PHE A 45 -18.66 -1.98 2.18
N PRO A 46 -19.76 -2.46 2.82
CA PRO A 46 -19.99 -2.22 4.22
C PRO A 46 -18.88 -2.89 5.05
N GLY A 47 -18.21 -2.12 5.89
CA GLY A 47 -17.11 -2.56 6.74
C GLY A 47 -17.20 -1.91 8.11
N GLN A 48 -16.54 -2.51 9.10
CA GLN A 48 -16.62 -2.05 10.50
C GLN A 48 -15.80 -0.78 10.78
N LEU A 49 -14.81 -0.43 9.93
CA LEU A 49 -13.86 0.65 10.20
C LEU A 49 -13.62 1.50 8.95
N ASN A 50 -13.60 2.83 9.14
CA ASN A 50 -13.21 3.83 8.13
C ASN A 50 -14.01 3.79 6.82
N SER A 51 -15.34 3.88 6.93
CA SER A 51 -16.25 3.82 5.78
C SER A 51 -16.20 5.02 4.84
N ASP A 52 -15.51 6.10 5.21
CA ASP A 52 -15.46 7.35 4.44
C ASP A 52 -14.04 7.81 4.15
N LEU A 53 -13.79 8.32 2.92
CA LEU A 53 -12.51 8.97 2.58
C LEU A 53 -12.19 10.15 3.48
N ARG A 54 -13.20 10.84 3.99
CA ARG A 54 -13.01 11.95 4.94
C ARG A 54 -12.41 11.44 6.25
N LYS A 55 -12.92 10.35 6.81
CA LYS A 55 -12.39 9.73 8.04
C LYS A 55 -10.96 9.23 7.81
N LEU A 56 -10.73 8.56 6.68
CA LEU A 56 -9.39 8.14 6.30
C LEU A 56 -8.43 9.34 6.23
N GLY A 57 -8.86 10.43 5.58
CA GLY A 57 -8.07 11.65 5.48
C GLY A 57 -7.75 12.28 6.83
N VAL A 58 -8.75 12.45 7.70
CA VAL A 58 -8.55 13.02 9.03
C VAL A 58 -7.58 12.17 9.87
N ASN A 59 -7.69 10.86 9.80
CA ASN A 59 -6.86 9.95 10.59
C ASN A 59 -5.43 9.82 10.04
N MET A 60 -5.23 10.00 8.72
CA MET A 60 -3.93 9.79 8.09
C MET A 60 -3.14 11.08 7.83
N ILE A 61 -3.76 12.24 7.90
CA ILE A 61 -3.11 13.53 7.65
C ILE A 61 -2.89 14.26 8.97
N PRO A 62 -1.70 14.17 9.58
CA PRO A 62 -1.42 14.91 10.81
C PRO A 62 -1.29 16.41 10.58
N PHE A 63 -0.82 16.80 9.38
CA PHE A 63 -0.66 18.20 8.96
C PHE A 63 -1.22 18.40 7.55
N PRO A 64 -1.94 19.49 7.27
CA PRO A 64 -2.61 19.68 5.97
C PRO A 64 -1.70 19.61 4.74
N ARG A 65 -0.42 19.99 4.88
CA ARG A 65 0.57 19.93 3.79
C ARG A 65 1.07 18.53 3.48
N LEU A 66 1.01 17.61 4.46
CA LEU A 66 1.50 16.24 4.34
C LEU A 66 0.35 15.29 3.94
N HIS A 67 -0.21 15.51 2.75
CA HIS A 67 -1.39 14.81 2.24
C HIS A 67 -1.10 13.89 1.04
N PHE A 68 0.16 13.58 0.80
CA PHE A 68 0.61 12.69 -0.26
C PHE A 68 0.80 11.27 0.25
N PHE A 69 0.17 10.31 -0.41
CA PHE A 69 0.18 8.92 -0.02
C PHE A 69 0.84 8.04 -1.07
N THR A 70 1.54 7.03 -0.59
CA THR A 70 2.01 5.92 -1.40
C THR A 70 1.07 4.74 -1.24
N CYS A 71 0.93 3.94 -2.29
CA CYS A 71 0.15 2.72 -2.27
C CYS A 71 1.04 1.50 -2.43
N GLY A 72 0.78 0.48 -1.61
CA GLY A 72 1.30 -0.87 -1.79
C GLY A 72 0.13 -1.85 -1.92
N TYR A 73 0.30 -2.90 -2.71
CA TYR A 73 -0.69 -3.96 -2.88
C TYR A 73 -0.03 -5.33 -2.67
N ALA A 74 -0.72 -6.20 -1.98
CA ALA A 74 -0.32 -7.59 -1.78
C ALA A 74 -1.55 -8.52 -1.89
N PRO A 75 -1.42 -9.66 -2.52
CA PRO A 75 -0.23 -10.20 -3.18
C PRO A 75 -0.09 -9.68 -4.61
N LEU A 76 1.13 -9.44 -5.02
CA LEU A 76 1.48 -9.24 -6.42
C LEU A 76 1.98 -10.58 -6.98
N VAL A 77 1.12 -11.28 -7.70
CA VAL A 77 1.39 -12.62 -8.23
C VAL A 77 0.93 -12.69 -9.67
N ALA A 78 1.73 -13.36 -10.50
CA ALA A 78 1.34 -13.64 -11.87
C ALA A 78 0.00 -14.37 -11.93
N SER A 79 -0.85 -14.03 -12.89
CA SER A 79 -2.22 -14.55 -13.01
C SER A 79 -2.30 -16.08 -13.04
N SER A 80 -1.27 -16.74 -13.57
CA SER A 80 -1.16 -18.20 -13.62
C SER A 80 -0.95 -18.86 -12.26
N LEU A 81 -0.40 -18.15 -11.28
CA LEU A 81 -0.05 -18.67 -9.96
C LEU A 81 -1.06 -18.28 -8.86
N GLN A 82 -2.02 -17.41 -9.17
CA GLN A 82 -2.98 -16.87 -8.19
C GLN A 82 -3.81 -17.96 -7.50
N SER A 83 -4.17 -19.03 -8.23
CA SER A 83 -5.02 -20.12 -7.70
C SER A 83 -4.29 -21.06 -6.74
N TYR A 84 -2.97 -21.10 -6.79
CA TYR A 84 -2.16 -22.06 -6.05
C TYR A 84 -1.52 -21.50 -4.78
N GLN A 85 -1.53 -20.21 -4.59
CA GLN A 85 -0.96 -19.61 -3.38
C GLN A 85 -1.94 -19.64 -2.21
N ALA A 86 -1.57 -20.38 -1.18
CA ALA A 86 -2.16 -20.25 0.16
C ALA A 86 -1.47 -19.07 0.86
N LEU A 87 -2.11 -17.91 0.85
CA LEU A 87 -1.58 -16.70 1.47
C LEU A 87 -2.12 -16.56 2.89
N ASN A 88 -1.20 -16.31 3.82
CA ASN A 88 -1.50 -16.01 5.20
C ASN A 88 -1.33 -14.51 5.48
N VAL A 89 -1.99 -14.01 6.53
CA VAL A 89 -1.93 -12.60 6.93
C VAL A 89 -0.48 -12.12 7.15
N PRO A 90 0.42 -12.86 7.85
CA PRO A 90 1.80 -12.45 8.02
C PRO A 90 2.55 -12.21 6.71
N GLN A 91 2.32 -13.07 5.71
CA GLN A 91 2.94 -12.93 4.39
C GLN A 91 2.43 -11.70 3.65
N LEU A 92 1.13 -11.40 3.73
CA LEU A 92 0.54 -10.20 3.13
C LEU A 92 1.12 -8.94 3.75
N VAL A 93 1.25 -8.92 5.07
CA VAL A 93 1.84 -7.79 5.81
C VAL A 93 3.30 -7.60 5.43
N GLN A 94 4.09 -8.67 5.40
CA GLN A 94 5.49 -8.60 5.01
C GLN A 94 5.67 -8.09 3.56
N GLN A 95 4.85 -8.59 2.63
CA GLN A 95 4.87 -8.14 1.25
C GLN A 95 4.43 -6.68 1.12
N GLY A 96 3.42 -6.25 1.86
CA GLY A 96 2.88 -4.89 1.79
C GLY A 96 3.87 -3.81 2.22
N PHE A 97 4.74 -4.11 3.18
CA PHE A 97 5.80 -3.21 3.63
C PHE A 97 7.11 -3.37 2.83
N SER A 98 7.15 -4.30 1.88
CA SER A 98 8.30 -4.46 1.00
C SER A 98 8.41 -3.26 0.03
N PRO A 99 9.62 -2.68 -0.15
CA PRO A 99 9.82 -1.64 -1.15
C PRO A 99 9.42 -2.07 -2.57
N HIS A 100 9.53 -3.37 -2.87
CA HIS A 100 9.21 -3.93 -4.19
C HIS A 100 7.72 -3.96 -4.51
N ASN A 101 6.85 -3.86 -3.51
CA ASN A 101 5.40 -3.84 -3.68
C ASN A 101 4.82 -2.42 -3.60
N ASN A 102 5.67 -1.43 -3.39
CA ASN A 102 5.26 -0.03 -3.38
C ASN A 102 5.12 0.48 -4.82
N MET A 103 4.00 1.12 -5.13
CA MET A 103 3.70 1.67 -6.45
C MET A 103 4.28 3.07 -6.67
N ALA A 104 5.08 3.55 -5.75
CA ALA A 104 5.94 4.72 -5.90
C ALA A 104 7.40 4.29 -5.82
N ALA A 105 8.25 4.77 -6.73
CA ALA A 105 9.68 4.46 -6.76
C ALA A 105 10.42 5.25 -5.69
N ILE A 106 10.17 4.89 -4.44
CA ILE A 106 10.80 5.45 -3.24
C ILE A 106 11.28 4.32 -2.34
N ASP A 107 12.34 4.55 -1.57
CA ASP A 107 12.72 3.64 -0.51
C ASP A 107 12.08 4.06 0.81
N PRO A 108 11.13 3.27 1.36
CA PRO A 108 10.52 3.58 2.66
C PRO A 108 11.51 3.68 3.81
N ARG A 109 12.70 3.07 3.65
CA ARG A 109 13.76 3.06 4.69
C ARG A 109 14.51 4.39 4.76
N SER A 110 14.47 5.20 3.69
CA SER A 110 15.11 6.52 3.66
C SER A 110 14.37 7.58 4.47
N GLY A 111 13.15 7.27 4.92
CA GLY A 111 12.31 8.15 5.71
C GLY A 111 11.57 7.44 6.83
N LYS A 112 10.59 8.12 7.39
CA LYS A 112 9.72 7.58 8.43
C LYS A 112 8.26 7.60 7.97
N TYR A 113 7.50 6.60 8.39
CA TYR A 113 6.05 6.60 8.25
C TYR A 113 5.44 7.51 9.32
N LEU A 114 4.62 8.44 8.88
CA LEU A 114 3.78 9.24 9.77
C LEU A 114 2.55 8.42 10.17
N THR A 115 1.87 7.88 9.17
CA THR A 115 0.69 7.05 9.33
C THR A 115 0.64 5.98 8.24
N VAL A 116 0.05 4.83 8.57
CA VAL A 116 -0.20 3.75 7.62
C VAL A 116 -1.62 3.25 7.81
N ALA A 117 -2.36 3.09 6.72
CA ALA A 117 -3.62 2.37 6.71
C ALA A 117 -3.47 1.06 5.95
N ALA A 118 -3.87 -0.04 6.56
CA ALA A 118 -3.90 -1.36 5.95
C ALA A 118 -5.34 -1.83 5.79
N ILE A 119 -5.75 -2.09 4.56
CA ILE A 119 -7.09 -2.53 4.19
C ILE A 119 -7.00 -3.98 3.74
N PHE A 120 -7.49 -4.90 4.56
CA PHE A 120 -7.52 -6.32 4.26
C PHE A 120 -8.87 -6.72 3.66
N ARG A 121 -8.82 -7.57 2.64
CA ARG A 121 -10.01 -8.11 1.97
C ARG A 121 -9.99 -9.62 2.00
N GLY A 122 -11.13 -10.20 2.37
CA GLY A 122 -11.34 -11.65 2.48
C GLY A 122 -11.66 -12.08 3.90
N LYS A 123 -11.72 -13.38 4.13
CA LYS A 123 -12.01 -13.95 5.45
C LYS A 123 -10.74 -14.00 6.27
N VAL A 124 -10.53 -13.01 7.12
CA VAL A 124 -9.39 -12.91 8.05
C VAL A 124 -9.87 -12.63 9.46
N SER A 125 -9.15 -13.11 10.46
CA SER A 125 -9.40 -12.77 11.85
C SER A 125 -8.88 -11.35 12.15
N SER A 126 -9.68 -10.54 12.82
CA SER A 126 -9.25 -9.22 13.28
C SER A 126 -8.08 -9.31 14.25
N GLU A 127 -8.10 -10.30 15.13
CA GLU A 127 -7.05 -10.54 16.11
C GLU A 127 -5.70 -10.86 15.44
N GLU A 128 -5.71 -11.72 14.41
CA GLU A 128 -4.51 -12.05 13.64
C GLU A 128 -3.93 -10.81 12.95
N VAL A 129 -4.79 -10.01 12.32
CA VAL A 129 -4.38 -8.79 11.63
C VAL A 129 -3.78 -7.77 12.60
N GLU A 130 -4.45 -7.51 13.71
CA GLU A 130 -3.97 -6.57 14.73
C GLU A 130 -2.65 -7.01 15.35
N SER A 131 -2.51 -8.31 15.66
CA SER A 131 -1.26 -8.90 16.17
C SER A 131 -0.11 -8.70 15.19
N GLU A 132 -0.31 -8.97 13.90
CA GLU A 132 0.74 -8.82 12.89
C GLU A 132 1.09 -7.34 12.63
N MET A 133 0.11 -6.45 12.60
CA MET A 133 0.35 -5.01 12.46
C MET A 133 1.10 -4.45 13.67
N HIS A 134 0.79 -4.92 14.87
CA HIS A 134 1.52 -4.55 16.09
C HIS A 134 2.97 -5.04 16.05
N LYS A 135 3.22 -6.27 15.57
CA LYS A 135 4.59 -6.79 15.38
C LYS A 135 5.41 -5.95 14.41
N VAL A 136 4.78 -5.47 13.31
CA VAL A 136 5.45 -4.57 12.36
C VAL A 136 5.80 -3.25 13.04
N GLN A 137 4.88 -2.67 13.79
CA GLN A 137 5.10 -1.43 14.52
C GLN A 137 6.26 -1.56 15.51
N LEU A 138 6.35 -2.66 16.26
CA LEU A 138 7.44 -2.94 17.18
C LEU A 138 8.79 -3.19 16.48
N LYS A 139 8.80 -3.98 15.40
CA LYS A 139 10.03 -4.29 14.64
C LYS A 139 10.57 -3.07 13.90
N SER A 140 9.70 -2.16 13.48
CA SER A 140 10.04 -0.95 12.74
C SER A 140 10.09 0.28 13.66
N THR A 141 10.59 0.14 14.90
CA THR A 141 10.64 1.24 15.88
C THR A 141 11.34 2.49 15.34
N GLY A 142 12.30 2.34 14.41
CA GLY A 142 12.92 3.46 13.70
C GLY A 142 12.16 3.93 12.45
N GLY A 143 11.21 3.15 11.94
CA GLY A 143 10.45 3.43 10.72
C GLY A 143 9.17 4.24 10.92
N PHE A 144 8.68 4.33 12.15
CA PHE A 144 7.49 5.13 12.50
C PHE A 144 7.86 6.32 13.38
N VAL A 145 7.05 7.36 13.31
CA VAL A 145 7.22 8.51 14.20
C VAL A 145 6.62 8.22 15.57
N GLU A 146 7.34 8.55 16.64
CA GLU A 146 6.96 8.22 18.03
C GLU A 146 5.87 9.14 18.58
N TRP A 147 5.77 10.36 18.08
CA TRP A 147 4.84 11.38 18.57
C TRP A 147 3.39 11.21 18.07
N ILE A 148 3.12 10.28 17.15
CA ILE A 148 1.76 9.92 16.73
C ILE A 148 1.36 8.61 17.43
N PRO A 149 0.42 8.63 18.38
CA PRO A 149 0.08 7.45 19.18
C PRO A 149 -0.62 6.35 18.37
N GLN A 150 -1.44 6.71 17.39
CA GLN A 150 -2.15 5.79 16.51
C GLN A 150 -1.71 5.98 15.07
N ASN A 151 -0.52 5.53 14.75
CA ASN A 151 0.07 5.65 13.42
C ASN A 151 -0.29 4.50 12.46
N VAL A 152 -0.94 3.45 12.96
CA VAL A 152 -1.38 2.30 12.17
C VAL A 152 -2.89 2.15 12.27
N LEU A 153 -3.56 2.17 11.13
CA LEU A 153 -4.99 1.99 10.99
C LEU A 153 -5.26 0.69 10.23
N THR A 154 -6.14 -0.13 10.75
CA THR A 154 -6.55 -1.37 10.08
C THR A 154 -8.01 -1.31 9.67
N SER A 155 -8.33 -1.82 8.50
CA SER A 155 -9.70 -1.97 8.01
C SER A 155 -9.89 -3.36 7.42
N LEU A 156 -11.04 -3.96 7.71
CA LEU A 156 -11.38 -5.31 7.27
C LEU A 156 -12.60 -5.28 6.36
N CYS A 157 -12.53 -5.98 5.25
CA CYS A 157 -13.63 -6.19 4.33
C CYS A 157 -13.79 -7.69 4.03
N ASN A 158 -14.96 -8.24 4.30
CA ASN A 158 -15.23 -9.67 4.12
C ASN A 158 -15.35 -10.10 2.65
N VAL A 159 -15.40 -9.14 1.72
CA VAL A 159 -15.54 -9.41 0.29
C VAL A 159 -14.16 -9.53 -0.34
N PRO A 160 -13.73 -10.75 -0.74
CA PRO A 160 -12.43 -10.93 -1.38
C PRO A 160 -12.40 -10.28 -2.77
N PRO A 161 -11.22 -9.94 -3.28
CA PRO A 161 -11.09 -9.50 -4.66
C PRO A 161 -11.30 -10.66 -5.64
N PRO A 162 -11.63 -10.37 -6.92
CA PRO A 162 -11.75 -11.41 -7.94
C PRO A 162 -10.47 -12.24 -8.05
N LYS A 163 -10.61 -13.56 -8.17
CA LYS A 163 -9.53 -14.54 -8.35
C LYS A 163 -8.56 -14.72 -7.16
N LEU A 164 -8.73 -13.99 -6.06
CA LEU A 164 -7.91 -14.11 -4.85
C LEU A 164 -8.78 -14.39 -3.65
N LYS A 165 -8.28 -15.19 -2.70
CA LYS A 165 -8.96 -15.44 -1.42
C LYS A 165 -8.74 -14.31 -0.43
N LEU A 166 -7.55 -13.73 -0.45
CA LEU A 166 -7.11 -12.67 0.44
C LEU A 166 -6.33 -11.63 -0.34
N SER A 167 -6.47 -10.37 0.04
CA SER A 167 -5.58 -9.29 -0.40
C SER A 167 -5.46 -8.22 0.68
N ALA A 168 -4.40 -7.46 0.62
CA ALA A 168 -4.19 -6.31 1.47
C ALA A 168 -3.72 -5.12 0.63
N THR A 169 -4.25 -3.95 0.91
CA THR A 169 -3.83 -2.68 0.33
C THR A 169 -3.27 -1.82 1.45
N PHE A 170 -2.07 -1.32 1.25
CA PHE A 170 -1.38 -0.47 2.21
C PHE A 170 -1.31 0.95 1.67
N ILE A 171 -1.77 1.91 2.46
CA ILE A 171 -1.71 3.32 2.15
C ILE A 171 -0.78 3.94 3.19
N GLY A 172 0.36 4.45 2.74
CA GLY A 172 1.37 5.02 3.62
C GLY A 172 1.53 6.51 3.42
N ASN A 173 1.54 7.27 4.52
CA ASN A 173 2.02 8.63 4.57
C ASN A 173 3.46 8.58 5.08
N THR A 174 4.42 8.71 4.17
CA THR A 174 5.84 8.62 4.49
C THR A 174 6.60 9.85 4.05
N THR A 175 7.60 10.23 4.83
CA THR A 175 8.50 11.34 4.48
C THR A 175 9.40 11.02 3.29
N SER A 176 9.57 9.74 2.94
CA SER A 176 10.34 9.30 1.76
C SER A 176 9.75 9.80 0.44
N ILE A 177 8.49 10.24 0.41
CA ILE A 177 7.85 10.81 -0.79
C ILE A 177 8.62 12.01 -1.35
N GLN A 178 9.43 12.68 -0.54
CA GLN A 178 10.30 13.78 -0.99
C GLN A 178 11.27 13.35 -2.10
N GLU A 179 11.66 12.08 -2.16
CA GLU A 179 12.56 11.57 -3.21
C GLU A 179 11.94 11.69 -4.60
N LEU A 180 10.64 11.39 -4.69
CA LEU A 180 9.88 11.53 -5.93
C LEU A 180 9.87 13.00 -6.40
N PHE A 181 9.61 13.93 -5.49
CA PHE A 181 9.62 15.35 -5.80
C PHE A 181 11.00 15.88 -6.14
N LYS A 182 12.05 15.45 -5.42
CA LYS A 182 13.43 15.82 -5.72
C LYS A 182 13.86 15.34 -7.12
N ARG A 183 13.50 14.11 -7.49
CA ARG A 183 13.77 13.56 -8.82
C ARG A 183 13.08 14.36 -9.91
N THR A 184 11.79 14.68 -9.73
CA THR A 184 11.05 15.51 -10.68
C THR A 184 11.65 16.91 -10.80
N HIS A 185 12.04 17.52 -9.68
CA HIS A 185 12.67 18.84 -9.68
C HIS A 185 14.02 18.83 -10.41
N SER A 186 14.85 17.81 -10.20
CA SER A 186 16.13 17.69 -10.90
C SER A 186 15.96 17.49 -12.41
N GLN A 187 14.92 16.77 -12.84
CA GLN A 187 14.59 16.61 -14.26
C GLN A 187 14.19 17.95 -14.90
N PHE A 188 13.39 18.76 -14.19
CA PHE A 188 13.03 20.10 -14.66
C PHE A 188 14.24 21.05 -14.74
N GLY A 189 15.18 20.95 -13.81
CA GLY A 189 16.38 21.78 -13.79
C GLY A 189 17.42 21.39 -14.87
N ALA A 190 17.29 20.19 -15.45
CA ALA A 190 18.17 19.70 -16.53
C ALA A 190 17.63 20.01 -17.96
N MET A 191 16.44 20.53 -18.06
CA MET A 191 15.81 21.00 -19.31
C MET A 191 16.12 22.47 -19.54
#